data_ea018b6656f4ac644ecde245f9735f98
#
_entry.id   ea018b6656f4ac644ecde245f9735f98
#
_cell.length_a   1.000
_cell.length_b   1.000
_cell.length_c   1.000
_cell.angle_alpha   90.00
_cell.angle_beta   90.00
_cell.angle_gamma   90.00
#
_symmetry.space_group_name_H-M   'P 1'
#
loop_
_entity.id
_entity.type
_entity.pdbx_description
1 polymer ?
#
loop_
_entity_poly.entity_id
_entity_poly.type
_entity_poly.pdbx_seq_one_letter_code
_entity_poly.pdbx_strand_id
1 'polypeptide(L)'
;MIFVLEDDRGWESYYRRLLKGRELAFFHDGIAAIAAMDFDEPPRLVILDVLLTGPTGFAVLNEMRSYPQLMDVPVVIVSSVSLPNDIAEKYGVVAAFDKGSMRPSDLLEIVGRYA
;
A
#
# COMPACT_ATOMS: atom_id res chain seq x y z
N MET A 1 3.39 -5.68 -10.76
CA MET A 1 2.04 -5.38 -10.27
C MET A 1 2.13 -4.58 -8.98
N ILE A 2 1.42 -3.48 -8.90
CA ILE A 2 1.28 -2.68 -7.69
C ILE A 2 -0.09 -2.99 -7.10
N PHE A 3 -0.14 -3.38 -5.82
CA PHE A 3 -1.40 -3.56 -5.12
C PHE A 3 -1.76 -2.27 -4.39
N VAL A 4 -2.99 -1.82 -4.57
CA VAL A 4 -3.52 -0.62 -3.93
C VAL A 4 -4.69 -1.02 -3.04
N LEU A 5 -4.51 -0.87 -1.74
CA LEU A 5 -5.53 -1.17 -0.73
C LEU A 5 -6.16 0.14 -0.29
N GLU A 6 -7.30 0.45 -0.89
CA GLU A 6 -8.02 1.71 -0.73
C GLU A 6 -9.49 1.49 -0.99
N ASP A 7 -10.37 1.95 -0.10
CA ASP A 7 -11.81 1.79 -0.25
C ASP A 7 -12.53 3.06 -0.74
N ASP A 8 -11.83 4.18 -0.86
CA ASP A 8 -12.38 5.43 -1.37
C ASP A 8 -12.25 5.48 -2.90
N ARG A 9 -13.39 5.61 -3.60
CA ARG A 9 -13.43 5.62 -5.06
C ARG A 9 -12.72 6.84 -5.67
N GLY A 10 -12.72 7.97 -4.99
CA GLY A 10 -12.02 9.17 -5.43
C GLY A 10 -10.51 8.95 -5.45
N TRP A 11 -9.98 8.30 -4.41
CA TRP A 11 -8.56 7.96 -4.34
C TRP A 11 -8.21 6.88 -5.35
N GLU A 12 -9.06 5.88 -5.56
CA GLU A 12 -8.85 4.89 -6.61
C GLU A 12 -8.70 5.56 -7.98
N SER A 13 -9.60 6.47 -8.32
CA SER A 13 -9.52 7.24 -9.57
C SER A 13 -8.25 8.06 -9.67
N TYR A 14 -7.83 8.68 -8.57
CA TYR A 14 -6.59 9.43 -8.48
C TYR A 14 -5.38 8.55 -8.79
N TYR A 15 -5.29 7.38 -8.19
CA TYR A 15 -4.19 6.44 -8.46
C TYR A 15 -4.19 5.96 -9.91
N ARG A 16 -5.36 5.68 -10.47
CA ARG A 16 -5.45 5.25 -11.87
C ARG A 16 -4.91 6.31 -12.82
N ARG A 17 -5.18 7.59 -12.55
CA ARG A 17 -4.65 8.69 -13.36
C ARG A 17 -3.16 8.91 -13.14
N LEU A 18 -2.74 8.97 -11.88
CA LEU A 18 -1.35 9.28 -11.52
C LEU A 18 -0.40 8.18 -11.98
N LEU A 19 -0.81 6.93 -11.84
CA LEU A 19 0.03 5.77 -12.13
C LEU A 19 -0.33 5.11 -13.47
N LYS A 20 -0.85 5.90 -14.39
CA LYS A 20 -1.18 5.43 -15.73
C LYS A 20 0.04 4.79 -16.40
N GLY A 21 -0.15 3.62 -16.99
CA GLY A 21 0.92 2.83 -17.60
C GLY A 21 1.51 1.77 -16.69
N ARG A 22 1.15 1.77 -15.41
CA ARG A 22 1.55 0.74 -14.45
C ARG A 22 0.43 -0.28 -14.27
N GLU A 23 0.78 -1.54 -14.02
CA GLU A 23 -0.20 -2.55 -13.66
C GLU A 23 -0.62 -2.38 -12.21
N LEU A 24 -1.91 -2.11 -12.00
CA LEU A 24 -2.50 -1.86 -10.70
C LEU A 24 -3.58 -2.90 -10.42
N ALA A 25 -3.65 -3.36 -9.18
CA ALA A 25 -4.77 -4.14 -8.68
C ALA A 25 -5.33 -3.45 -7.43
N PHE A 26 -6.62 -3.21 -7.41
CA PHE A 26 -7.28 -2.47 -6.33
C PHE A 26 -8.07 -3.43 -5.44
N PHE A 27 -7.93 -3.25 -4.13
CA PHE A 27 -8.65 -4.02 -3.12
C PHE A 27 -9.25 -3.09 -2.09
N HIS A 28 -10.49 -3.39 -1.68
CA HIS A 28 -11.19 -2.58 -0.69
C HIS A 28 -11.02 -3.12 0.74
N ASP A 29 -10.50 -4.34 0.88
CA ASP A 29 -10.21 -4.92 2.18
C ASP A 29 -8.92 -5.73 2.13
N GLY A 30 -8.33 -5.93 3.31
CA GLY A 30 -7.03 -6.59 3.43
C GLY A 30 -7.10 -8.09 3.21
N ILE A 31 -8.22 -8.73 3.52
CA ILE A 31 -8.37 -10.19 3.33
C ILE A 31 -8.32 -10.52 1.84
N ALA A 32 -9.08 -9.77 1.03
CA ALA A 32 -9.08 -9.96 -0.42
C ALA A 32 -7.70 -9.70 -1.01
N ALA A 33 -6.99 -8.67 -0.53
CA ALA A 33 -5.65 -8.35 -1.01
C ALA A 33 -4.66 -9.47 -0.71
N ILE A 34 -4.62 -9.97 0.51
CA ILE A 34 -3.71 -11.07 0.90
C ILE A 34 -4.04 -12.34 0.10
N ALA A 35 -5.33 -12.66 -0.06
CA ALA A 35 -5.75 -13.83 -0.81
C ALA A 35 -5.34 -13.77 -2.29
N ALA A 36 -5.21 -12.57 -2.85
CA ALA A 36 -4.80 -12.35 -4.24
C ALA A 36 -3.28 -12.35 -4.43
N MET A 37 -2.49 -12.31 -3.36
CA MET A 37 -1.03 -12.29 -3.48
C MET A 37 -0.49 -13.65 -3.91
N ASP A 38 0.29 -13.65 -4.99
CA ASP A 38 1.03 -14.82 -5.43
C ASP A 38 2.38 -14.82 -4.71
N PHE A 39 2.66 -15.86 -3.93
CA PHE A 39 3.89 -15.93 -3.15
C PHE A 39 5.12 -16.17 -4.03
N ASP A 40 4.94 -16.72 -5.23
CA ASP A 40 6.03 -16.90 -6.19
C ASP A 40 6.32 -15.62 -7.00
N GLU A 41 5.29 -14.80 -7.20
CA GLU A 41 5.39 -13.48 -7.85
C GLU A 41 4.66 -12.43 -7.01
N PRO A 42 5.22 -12.04 -5.85
CA PRO A 42 4.56 -11.07 -5.00
C PRO A 42 4.48 -9.68 -5.68
N PRO A 43 3.58 -8.81 -5.23
CA PRO A 43 3.53 -7.46 -5.78
C PRO A 43 4.85 -6.74 -5.57
N ARG A 44 5.21 -5.86 -6.50
CA ARG A 44 6.45 -5.07 -6.39
C ARG A 44 6.34 -3.95 -5.36
N LEU A 45 5.12 -3.50 -5.10
CA LEU A 45 4.83 -2.43 -4.18
C LEU A 45 3.39 -2.57 -3.70
N VAL A 46 3.16 -2.26 -2.44
CA VAL A 46 1.80 -2.14 -1.88
C VAL A 46 1.59 -0.70 -1.43
N ILE A 47 0.56 -0.06 -1.95
CA ILE A 47 0.08 1.24 -1.47
C ILE A 47 -1.10 0.95 -0.55
N LEU A 48 -0.99 1.36 0.71
CA LEU A 48 -1.89 0.92 1.77
C LEU A 48 -2.49 2.10 2.51
N ASP A 49 -3.82 2.16 2.58
CA ASP A 49 -4.52 2.97 3.56
C ASP A 49 -4.75 2.13 4.82
N VAL A 50 -4.44 2.68 5.98
CA VAL A 50 -4.67 1.97 7.25
C VAL A 50 -6.14 1.95 7.66
N LEU A 51 -6.97 2.80 7.04
CA LEU A 51 -8.42 2.86 7.27
C LEU A 51 -9.16 2.06 6.19
N LEU A 52 -9.09 0.74 6.26
CA LEU A 52 -9.78 -0.15 5.33
C LEU A 52 -11.09 -0.67 5.93
N THR A 53 -12.01 -1.03 5.05
CA THR A 53 -13.20 -1.81 5.42
C THR A 53 -12.74 -3.21 5.88
N GLY A 54 -13.24 -3.66 7.02
CA GLY A 54 -12.82 -4.94 7.63
C GLY A 54 -11.52 -4.79 8.41
N PRO A 55 -10.57 -5.74 8.29
CA PRO A 55 -9.29 -5.65 8.99
C PRO A 55 -8.54 -4.37 8.65
N THR A 56 -7.94 -3.74 9.66
CA THR A 56 -7.16 -2.51 9.46
C THR A 56 -5.92 -2.76 8.60
N GLY A 57 -5.34 -1.68 8.06
CA GLY A 57 -4.08 -1.76 7.34
C GLY A 57 -2.95 -2.35 8.19
N PHE A 58 -2.98 -2.14 9.51
CA PHE A 58 -2.00 -2.76 10.42
C PHE A 58 -2.12 -4.28 10.45
N ALA A 59 -3.35 -4.81 10.40
CA ALA A 59 -3.55 -6.25 10.31
C ALA A 59 -2.98 -6.83 9.02
N VAL A 60 -3.12 -6.11 7.90
CA VAL A 60 -2.51 -6.48 6.62
C VAL A 60 -0.99 -6.52 6.73
N LEU A 61 -0.38 -5.50 7.34
CA LEU A 61 1.07 -5.45 7.55
C LEU A 61 1.56 -6.63 8.38
N ASN A 62 0.89 -6.94 9.48
CA ASN A 62 1.21 -8.09 10.31
C ASN A 62 1.14 -9.39 9.54
N GLU A 63 0.09 -9.57 8.73
CA GLU A 63 -0.10 -10.77 7.93
C GLU A 63 1.02 -10.92 6.90
N MET A 64 1.36 -9.85 6.18
CA MET A 64 2.44 -9.89 5.19
C MET A 64 3.78 -10.24 5.85
N ARG A 65 4.03 -9.75 7.05
CA ARG A 65 5.27 -10.03 7.79
C ARG A 65 5.37 -11.47 8.27
N SER A 66 4.25 -12.18 8.37
CA SER A 66 4.24 -13.58 8.81
C SER A 66 4.63 -14.56 7.70
N TYR A 67 4.71 -14.10 6.44
CA TYR A 67 5.11 -14.93 5.30
C TYR A 67 6.49 -14.50 4.80
N PRO A 68 7.49 -15.41 4.77
CA PRO A 68 8.82 -15.07 4.26
C PRO A 68 8.79 -14.48 2.85
N GLN A 69 7.87 -14.93 2.01
CA GLN A 69 7.76 -14.48 0.61
C GLN A 69 7.23 -13.06 0.49
N LEU A 70 6.55 -12.53 1.52
CA LEU A 70 5.91 -11.21 1.49
C LEU A 70 6.60 -10.20 2.40
N MET A 71 7.46 -10.64 3.32
CA MET A 71 8.04 -9.75 4.33
C MET A 71 8.93 -8.64 3.76
N ASP A 72 9.49 -8.84 2.57
CA ASP A 72 10.35 -7.86 1.92
C ASP A 72 9.63 -7.01 0.87
N VAL A 73 8.33 -7.23 0.67
CA VAL A 73 7.55 -6.39 -0.26
C VAL A 73 7.48 -4.97 0.29
N PRO A 74 7.93 -3.96 -0.47
CA PRO A 74 7.87 -2.58 0.00
C PRO A 74 6.43 -2.10 0.13
N VAL A 75 6.15 -1.40 1.23
CA VAL A 75 4.83 -0.85 1.52
C VAL A 75 4.93 0.65 1.71
N VAL A 76 4.05 1.38 1.01
CA VAL A 76 3.84 2.82 1.20
C VAL A 76 2.50 3.01 1.86
N ILE A 77 2.47 3.77 2.94
CA ILE A 77 1.20 4.15 3.59
C ILE A 77 0.75 5.49 3.06
N VAL A 78 -0.50 5.56 2.60
CA VAL A 78 -1.18 6.82 2.22
C VAL A 78 -2.50 6.86 2.99
N SER A 79 -2.58 7.68 4.00
CA SER A 79 -3.71 7.69 4.91
C SER A 79 -4.00 9.09 5.44
N SER A 80 -5.24 9.34 5.86
CA SER A 80 -5.62 10.57 6.56
C SER A 80 -5.33 10.50 8.07
N VAL A 81 -4.85 9.38 8.56
CA VAL A 81 -4.51 9.18 9.97
C VAL A 81 -3.01 9.34 10.16
N SER A 82 -2.62 10.13 11.18
CA SER A 82 -1.22 10.24 11.57
C SER A 82 -0.73 8.96 12.22
N LEU A 83 0.48 8.54 11.85
CA LEU A 83 1.09 7.31 12.37
C LEU A 83 2.26 7.65 13.29
N PRO A 84 2.47 6.85 14.35
CA PRO A 84 3.71 6.94 15.13
C PRO A 84 4.94 6.66 14.23
N ASN A 85 6.03 7.37 14.49
CA ASN A 85 7.25 7.26 13.67
C ASN A 85 7.88 5.86 13.68
N ASP A 86 7.68 5.09 14.73
CA ASP A 86 8.23 3.74 14.87
C ASP A 86 7.49 2.69 14.03
N ILE A 87 6.29 2.99 13.51
CA ILE A 87 5.53 2.06 12.67
C ILE A 87 6.29 1.73 11.40
N ALA A 88 6.92 2.72 10.77
CA ALA A 88 7.68 2.50 9.55
C ALA A 88 8.81 1.48 9.76
N GLU A 89 9.57 1.61 10.85
CA GLU A 89 10.65 0.69 11.19
C GLU A 89 10.12 -0.70 11.54
N LYS A 90 9.07 -0.74 12.34
CA LYS A 90 8.50 -2.00 12.84
C LYS A 90 7.94 -2.88 11.72
N TYR A 91 7.32 -2.28 10.71
CA TYR A 91 6.61 -3.01 9.65
C TYR A 91 7.29 -2.93 8.28
N GLY A 92 8.48 -2.34 8.17
CA GLY A 92 9.20 -2.24 6.91
C GLY A 92 8.51 -1.33 5.89
N VAL A 93 7.80 -0.32 6.36
CA VAL A 93 7.18 0.70 5.52
C VAL A 93 8.26 1.61 4.96
N VAL A 94 8.30 1.78 3.65
CA VAL A 94 9.35 2.57 2.98
C VAL A 94 9.03 4.04 2.91
N ALA A 95 7.75 4.41 3.00
CA ALA A 95 7.29 5.80 3.09
C ALA A 95 5.89 5.85 3.66
N ALA A 96 5.54 6.97 4.28
CA ALA A 96 4.20 7.22 4.80
C ALA A 96 3.80 8.66 4.45
N PHE A 97 2.67 8.83 3.80
CA PHE A 97 2.16 10.13 3.38
C PHE A 97 0.77 10.39 3.98
N ASP A 98 0.54 11.64 4.33
CA ASP A 98 -0.78 12.12 4.73
C ASP A 98 -1.59 12.50 3.49
N LYS A 99 -2.83 12.01 3.39
CA LYS A 99 -3.72 12.29 2.24
C LYS A 99 -3.97 13.79 2.03
N GLY A 100 -3.96 14.57 3.11
CA GLY A 100 -4.20 16.00 3.05
C GLY A 100 -3.02 16.83 2.54
N SER A 101 -1.81 16.28 2.55
CA SER A 101 -0.58 17.01 2.21
C SER A 101 0.30 16.34 1.16
N MET A 102 0.03 15.08 0.82
CA MET A 102 0.83 14.38 -0.20
C MET A 102 0.72 15.05 -1.55
N ARG A 103 1.88 15.32 -2.18
CA ARG A 103 1.94 15.83 -3.55
C ARG A 103 2.06 14.65 -4.52
N PRO A 104 1.55 14.81 -5.77
CA PRO A 104 1.72 13.75 -6.78
C PRO A 104 3.18 13.32 -6.98
N SER A 105 4.11 14.28 -6.95
CA SER A 105 5.55 14.00 -7.10
C SER A 105 6.11 13.13 -5.99
N ASP A 106 5.57 13.23 -4.77
CA ASP A 106 6.01 12.42 -3.63
C ASP A 106 5.76 10.93 -3.90
N LEU A 107 4.55 10.60 -4.35
CA LEU A 107 4.18 9.22 -4.65
C LEU A 107 4.89 8.70 -5.90
N LEU A 108 4.99 9.53 -6.95
CA LEU A 108 5.67 9.13 -8.19
C LEU A 108 7.14 8.78 -7.95
N GLU A 109 7.83 9.50 -7.08
CA GLU A 109 9.21 9.20 -6.72
C GLU A 109 9.34 7.81 -6.09
N ILE A 110 8.48 7.51 -5.13
CA ILE A 110 8.50 6.21 -4.44
C ILE A 110 8.14 5.07 -5.40
N VAL A 111 7.11 5.26 -6.22
CA VAL A 111 6.72 4.27 -7.23
C VAL A 111 7.86 4.01 -8.21
N GLY A 112 8.54 5.06 -8.67
CA GLY A 112 9.68 4.93 -9.57
C GLY A 112 10.87 4.19 -8.95
N ARG A 113 11.04 4.30 -7.63
CA ARG A 113 12.14 3.66 -6.91
C ARG A 113 11.88 2.18 -6.67
N TYR A 114 10.66 1.79 -6.34
CA TYR A 114 10.35 0.43 -5.87
C TYR A 114 9.57 -0.42 -6.88
N ALA A 115 8.92 0.19 -7.81
CA ALA A 115 8.13 -0.50 -8.81
C ALA A 115 8.57 -0.17 -10.23
#